data_d119a87ad02c24d019b470b216bfe221
#
_entry.id   d119a87ad02c24d019b470b216bfe221
#
_cell.length_a   1.000
_cell.length_b   1.000
_cell.length_c   1.000
_cell.angle_alpha   90.00
_cell.angle_beta   90.00
_cell.angle_gamma   90.00
#
_symmetry.space_group_name_H-M   'P 1'
#
loop_
_entity.id
_entity.type
_entity.pdbx_description
1 polymer ?
#
loop_
_entity_poly.entity_id
_entity_poly.type
_entity_poly.pdbx_seq_one_letter_code
_entity_poly.pdbx_strand_id
1 'polypeptide(L)'
;EAALKVKGSEKAIYDIDDDGDIDTVIVINPIVDVMTADYLAKNDKVKIQGKTFDKDEVSGYEELAKDDVFTYVDMVDGVRYFEELTAIAGQKSAYTEPSKADPYITFDSKDYEQSGLKGTSDEASLFTKIKSTFDKDGYIYVDRGGFVVYTSWDKAAATYAMVIDAYS
;
A
#
# COMPACT_ATOMS: atom_id res chain seq x y z
N GLU A 1 -13.31 -7.98 18.47
CA GLU A 1 -12.07 -8.82 18.51
C GLU A 1 -11.47 -9.09 17.11
N ALA A 2 -12.27 -9.35 16.08
CA ALA A 2 -11.75 -9.65 14.73
C ALA A 2 -10.97 -8.47 14.13
N ALA A 3 -11.45 -7.25 14.26
CA ALA A 3 -10.79 -6.05 13.74
C ALA A 3 -9.40 -5.78 14.38
N LEU A 4 -9.20 -6.22 15.62
CA LEU A 4 -7.92 -6.06 16.31
C LEU A 4 -6.81 -6.99 15.80
N LYS A 5 -7.16 -8.00 15.02
CA LYS A 5 -6.23 -9.04 14.51
C LYS A 5 -5.75 -8.81 13.09
N VAL A 6 -6.23 -7.76 12.43
CA VAL A 6 -5.82 -7.47 11.04
C VAL A 6 -4.38 -6.97 11.06
N LYS A 7 -3.48 -7.67 10.39
CA LYS A 7 -2.08 -7.22 10.17
C LYS A 7 -2.10 -5.96 9.30
N GLY A 8 -1.34 -4.94 9.68
CA GLY A 8 -1.32 -3.65 9.00
C GLY A 8 -2.36 -2.64 9.48
N SER A 9 -3.32 -3.05 10.32
CA SER A 9 -4.21 -2.08 10.98
C SER A 9 -3.43 -1.21 11.95
N GLU A 10 -3.68 0.08 11.91
CA GLU A 10 -3.22 1.01 12.94
C GLU A 10 -4.17 0.97 14.14
N LYS A 11 -3.61 0.99 15.33
CA LYS A 11 -4.39 0.91 16.58
C LYS A 11 -3.92 2.01 17.52
N ALA A 12 -4.86 2.84 17.94
CA ALA A 12 -4.65 3.79 19.02
C ALA A 12 -5.45 3.31 20.25
N ILE A 13 -4.80 3.27 21.40
CA ILE A 13 -5.34 2.78 22.66
C ILE A 13 -5.37 3.97 23.60
N TYR A 14 -6.49 4.20 24.23
CA TYR A 14 -6.72 5.31 25.14
C TYR A 14 -7.24 4.81 26.48
N ASP A 15 -6.61 5.29 27.53
CA ASP A 15 -7.10 5.32 28.91
C ASP A 15 -7.54 6.77 29.13
N ILE A 16 -8.84 7.01 29.25
CA ILE A 16 -9.43 8.37 29.25
C ILE A 16 -9.46 8.94 30.66
N ASP A 17 -9.62 8.10 31.67
CA ASP A 17 -9.73 8.52 33.06
C ASP A 17 -8.50 8.23 33.91
N ASP A 18 -7.44 7.70 33.29
CA ASP A 18 -6.10 7.48 33.86
C ASP A 18 -6.10 6.46 35.04
N ASP A 19 -7.05 5.50 34.98
CA ASP A 19 -7.19 4.45 36.02
C ASP A 19 -6.34 3.19 35.73
N GLY A 20 -5.70 3.14 34.55
CA GLY A 20 -4.86 2.05 34.07
C GLY A 20 -5.60 1.01 33.24
N ASP A 21 -6.89 1.14 33.07
CA ASP A 21 -7.69 0.29 32.19
C ASP A 21 -7.89 0.93 30.80
N ILE A 22 -8.08 0.09 29.79
CA ILE A 22 -8.28 0.57 28.41
C ILE A 22 -9.76 0.91 28.19
N ASP A 23 -10.05 2.20 28.01
CA ASP A 23 -11.40 2.68 27.74
C ASP A 23 -11.78 2.61 26.28
N THR A 24 -10.84 2.95 25.39
CA THR A 24 -11.13 3.09 23.97
C THR A 24 -10.00 2.55 23.12
N VAL A 25 -10.36 1.78 22.09
CA VAL A 25 -9.43 1.34 21.03
C VAL A 25 -9.98 1.82 19.69
N ILE A 26 -9.22 2.68 19.04
CA ILE A 26 -9.50 3.09 17.65
C ILE A 26 -8.71 2.19 16.72
N VAL A 27 -9.39 1.54 15.78
CA VAL A 27 -8.77 0.68 14.75
C VAL A 27 -8.97 1.34 13.40
N ILE A 28 -7.86 1.69 12.75
CA ILE A 28 -7.84 2.26 11.42
C ILE A 28 -7.36 1.19 10.45
N ASN A 29 -8.18 0.89 9.44
CA ASN A 29 -7.86 -0.05 8.37
C ASN A 29 -7.78 0.73 7.05
N PRO A 30 -6.61 1.23 6.65
CA PRO A 30 -6.45 1.86 5.35
C PRO A 30 -6.84 0.92 4.20
N ILE A 31 -7.38 1.48 3.15
CA ILE A 31 -7.68 0.75 1.90
C ILE A 31 -6.54 0.99 0.93
N VAL A 32 -6.02 -0.08 0.33
CA VAL A 32 -4.93 -0.01 -0.66
C VAL A 32 -5.50 0.08 -2.05
N ASP A 33 -4.98 0.99 -2.88
CA ASP A 33 -5.37 1.13 -4.28
C ASP A 33 -4.17 1.54 -5.15
N VAL A 34 -4.36 1.54 -6.47
CA VAL A 34 -3.36 1.96 -7.46
C VAL A 34 -3.97 3.04 -8.33
N MET A 35 -3.27 4.16 -8.49
CA MET A 35 -3.72 5.26 -9.33
C MET A 35 -3.83 4.83 -10.79
N THR A 36 -5.04 4.86 -11.35
CA THR A 36 -5.29 4.52 -12.76
C THR A 36 -5.04 5.69 -13.72
N ALA A 37 -5.02 6.90 -13.19
CA ALA A 37 -4.73 8.15 -13.90
C ALA A 37 -4.29 9.20 -12.91
N ASP A 38 -3.62 10.26 -13.40
CA ASP A 38 -3.29 11.42 -12.58
C ASP A 38 -4.57 12.05 -12.02
N TYR A 39 -4.47 12.66 -10.85
CA TYR A 39 -5.57 13.44 -10.31
C TYR A 39 -5.82 14.71 -11.13
N LEU A 40 -7.03 15.20 -11.12
CA LEU A 40 -7.42 16.44 -11.83
C LEU A 40 -7.98 17.43 -10.80
N ALA A 41 -7.27 18.52 -10.59
CA ALA A 41 -7.72 19.61 -9.73
C ALA A 41 -8.22 20.79 -10.56
N LYS A 42 -9.45 21.26 -10.28
CA LYS A 42 -10.02 22.45 -10.92
C LYS A 42 -10.92 23.19 -9.95
N ASN A 43 -10.64 24.48 -9.75
CA ASN A 43 -11.30 25.32 -8.74
C ASN A 43 -11.20 24.65 -7.35
N ASP A 44 -12.33 24.49 -6.66
CA ASP A 44 -12.42 23.89 -5.32
C ASP A 44 -12.72 22.39 -5.36
N LYS A 45 -12.58 21.75 -6.53
CA LYS A 45 -12.81 20.32 -6.73
C LYS A 45 -11.53 19.60 -7.12
N VAL A 46 -11.43 18.35 -6.69
CA VAL A 46 -10.40 17.41 -7.15
C VAL A 46 -11.03 16.09 -7.55
N LYS A 47 -10.59 15.53 -8.66
CA LYS A 47 -11.02 14.21 -9.13
C LYS A 47 -9.89 13.21 -8.94
N ILE A 48 -10.13 12.17 -8.13
CA ILE A 48 -9.18 11.10 -7.83
C ILE A 48 -9.89 9.77 -8.11
N GLN A 49 -9.26 8.87 -8.87
CA GLN A 49 -9.82 7.56 -9.22
C GLN A 49 -11.27 7.64 -9.75
N GLY A 50 -11.56 8.66 -10.58
CA GLY A 50 -12.89 8.85 -11.14
C GLY A 50 -13.93 9.48 -10.20
N LYS A 51 -13.66 9.62 -8.92
CA LYS A 51 -14.51 10.29 -7.93
C LYS A 51 -14.14 11.76 -7.80
N THR A 52 -15.13 12.60 -7.64
CA THR A 52 -14.93 14.04 -7.43
C THR A 52 -15.23 14.40 -5.99
N PHE A 53 -14.32 15.13 -5.37
CA PHE A 53 -14.39 15.61 -3.99
C PHE A 53 -14.30 17.14 -3.97
N ASP A 54 -14.75 17.75 -2.90
CA ASP A 54 -14.34 19.10 -2.53
C ASP A 54 -12.90 19.06 -1.99
N LYS A 55 -12.11 20.10 -2.19
CA LYS A 55 -10.70 20.09 -1.77
C LYS A 55 -10.53 20.00 -0.26
N ASP A 56 -11.48 20.49 0.51
CA ASP A 56 -11.52 20.40 1.96
C ASP A 56 -11.95 19.02 2.47
N GLU A 57 -12.51 18.17 1.61
CA GLU A 57 -12.87 16.78 1.94
C GLU A 57 -11.73 15.78 1.73
N VAL A 58 -10.58 16.22 1.20
CA VAL A 58 -9.45 15.32 0.86
C VAL A 58 -8.11 15.98 1.18
N SER A 59 -7.12 15.16 1.55
CA SER A 59 -5.75 15.61 1.79
C SER A 59 -4.73 14.52 1.42
N GLY A 60 -3.48 14.91 1.18
CA GLY A 60 -2.37 14.01 0.85
C GLY A 60 -2.39 13.47 -0.58
N TYR A 61 -3.31 13.92 -1.41
CA TYR A 61 -3.44 13.47 -2.80
C TYR A 61 -2.46 14.17 -3.78
N GLU A 62 -1.86 15.27 -3.37
CA GLU A 62 -1.06 16.15 -4.22
C GLU A 62 0.21 15.47 -4.74
N GLU A 63 0.68 14.46 -4.04
CA GLU A 63 1.87 13.71 -4.39
C GLU A 63 1.57 12.47 -5.25
N LEU A 64 0.27 12.16 -5.47
CA LEU A 64 -0.15 10.99 -6.22
C LEU A 64 -0.11 11.23 -7.72
N ALA A 65 0.53 10.33 -8.45
CA ALA A 65 0.57 10.27 -9.89
C ALA A 65 0.00 8.93 -10.40
N LYS A 66 -0.23 8.85 -11.70
CA LYS A 66 -0.65 7.61 -12.35
C LYS A 66 0.35 6.48 -12.05
N ASP A 67 -0.18 5.30 -11.76
CA ASP A 67 0.52 4.07 -11.40
C ASP A 67 1.11 4.02 -9.98
N ASP A 68 0.96 5.08 -9.18
CA ASP A 68 1.35 5.04 -7.78
C ASP A 68 0.43 4.12 -6.97
N VAL A 69 1.04 3.40 -6.05
CA VAL A 69 0.33 2.60 -5.05
C VAL A 69 0.13 3.46 -3.81
N PHE A 70 -1.07 3.53 -3.33
CA PHE A 70 -1.41 4.39 -2.20
C PHE A 70 -2.39 3.71 -1.24
N THR A 71 -2.47 4.25 -0.06
CA THR A 71 -3.54 3.94 0.89
C THR A 71 -4.45 5.15 1.08
N TYR A 72 -5.69 4.89 1.47
CA TYR A 72 -6.57 5.94 1.92
C TYR A 72 -7.42 5.50 3.12
N VAL A 73 -7.81 6.45 3.93
CA VAL A 73 -8.68 6.28 5.08
C VAL A 73 -9.64 7.45 5.20
N ASP A 74 -10.91 7.16 5.55
CA ASP A 74 -11.87 8.19 5.89
C ASP A 74 -11.71 8.52 7.38
N MET A 75 -11.34 9.75 7.68
CA MET A 75 -11.14 10.25 9.03
C MET A 75 -12.47 10.58 9.70
N VAL A 76 -12.46 10.71 11.01
CA VAL A 76 -13.66 10.98 11.82
C VAL A 76 -14.31 12.32 11.49
N ASP A 77 -13.53 13.31 11.05
CA ASP A 77 -13.98 14.63 10.60
C ASP A 77 -14.60 14.63 9.20
N GLY A 78 -14.61 13.47 8.52
CA GLY A 78 -15.12 13.29 7.16
C GLY A 78 -14.10 13.55 6.08
N VAL A 79 -12.89 13.95 6.42
CA VAL A 79 -11.78 14.12 5.45
C VAL A 79 -11.22 12.76 5.07
N ARG A 80 -11.05 12.52 3.77
CA ARG A 80 -10.32 11.35 3.25
C ARG A 80 -8.85 11.69 3.12
N TYR A 81 -8.03 10.96 3.83
CA TYR A 81 -6.58 11.10 3.77
C TYR A 81 -5.98 10.05 2.84
N PHE A 82 -5.14 10.50 1.90
CA PHE A 82 -4.38 9.68 0.97
C PHE A 82 -2.90 9.67 1.34
N GLU A 83 -2.23 8.54 1.14
CA GLU A 83 -0.81 8.38 1.39
C GLU A 83 -0.19 7.47 0.33
N GLU A 84 0.80 8.00 -0.40
CA GLU A 84 1.60 7.20 -1.32
C GLU A 84 2.45 6.19 -0.56
N LEU A 85 2.53 4.97 -1.09
CA LEU A 85 3.39 3.93 -0.55
C LEU A 85 4.70 3.86 -1.32
N THR A 86 5.80 3.87 -0.57
CA THR A 86 7.13 3.75 -1.18
C THR A 86 7.37 2.32 -1.67
N ALA A 87 7.82 2.22 -2.93
CA ALA A 87 8.22 0.96 -3.54
C ALA A 87 9.57 0.49 -3.01
N ILE A 88 9.68 -0.80 -2.70
CA ILE A 88 10.94 -1.48 -2.41
C ILE A 88 11.27 -2.33 -3.63
N ALA A 89 12.34 -1.96 -4.35
CA ALA A 89 12.83 -2.71 -5.51
C ALA A 89 13.67 -3.91 -5.07
N GLY A 90 13.63 -5.00 -5.82
CA GLY A 90 14.46 -6.19 -5.56
C GLY A 90 13.98 -7.43 -6.29
N GLN A 91 14.44 -8.59 -5.83
CA GLN A 91 14.10 -9.89 -6.40
C GLN A 91 13.42 -10.80 -5.38
N LYS A 92 12.39 -11.50 -5.83
CA LYS A 92 11.75 -12.52 -5.02
C LYS A 92 12.55 -13.84 -5.09
N SER A 93 12.91 -14.39 -3.94
CA SER A 93 13.60 -15.68 -3.83
C SER A 93 12.72 -16.81 -3.28
N ALA A 94 11.71 -16.49 -2.46
CA ALA A 94 10.78 -17.48 -1.91
C ALA A 94 9.42 -16.85 -1.57
N TYR A 95 8.41 -17.68 -1.38
CA TYR A 95 7.11 -17.27 -0.86
C TYR A 95 6.42 -18.45 -0.18
N THR A 96 5.48 -18.14 0.72
CA THR A 96 4.56 -19.12 1.29
C THR A 96 3.16 -18.90 0.73
N GLU A 97 2.46 -19.97 0.39
CA GLU A 97 1.11 -19.87 -0.18
C GLU A 97 0.13 -19.17 0.78
N PRO A 98 -0.82 -18.40 0.25
CA PRO A 98 -1.79 -17.63 1.06
C PRO A 98 -2.67 -18.50 1.96
N SER A 99 -2.83 -19.78 1.63
CA SER A 99 -3.57 -20.77 2.43
C SER A 99 -2.87 -21.16 3.73
N LYS A 100 -1.63 -20.76 3.92
CA LYS A 100 -0.89 -21.00 5.16
C LYS A 100 -1.25 -19.97 6.21
N ALA A 101 -1.00 -20.31 7.48
CA ALA A 101 -1.36 -19.45 8.60
C ALA A 101 -0.68 -18.08 8.58
N ASP A 102 0.56 -18.02 8.10
CA ASP A 102 1.37 -16.81 8.02
C ASP A 102 2.04 -16.74 6.65
N PRO A 103 1.33 -16.25 5.62
CA PRO A 103 1.90 -16.12 4.28
C PRO A 103 2.97 -15.04 4.24
N TYR A 104 4.10 -15.34 3.61
CA TYR A 104 5.22 -14.41 3.47
C TYR A 104 5.86 -14.48 2.08
N ILE A 105 6.60 -13.45 1.74
CA ILE A 105 7.49 -13.40 0.58
C ILE A 105 8.91 -13.09 1.05
N THR A 106 9.88 -13.87 0.57
CA THR A 106 11.30 -13.53 0.74
C THR A 106 11.74 -12.68 -0.46
N PHE A 107 12.13 -11.46 -0.17
CA PHE A 107 12.48 -10.45 -1.16
C PHE A 107 13.82 -9.83 -0.77
N ASP A 108 14.84 -9.97 -1.64
CA ASP A 108 16.23 -9.60 -1.36
C ASP A 108 16.75 -10.16 -0.03
N SER A 109 16.49 -11.46 0.21
CA SER A 109 16.91 -12.18 1.43
C SER A 109 16.25 -11.72 2.73
N LYS A 110 15.20 -10.91 2.66
CA LYS A 110 14.38 -10.51 3.80
C LYS A 110 12.96 -11.04 3.65
N ASP A 111 12.43 -11.59 4.73
CA ASP A 111 11.06 -12.05 4.77
C ASP A 111 10.10 -10.92 5.10
N TYR A 112 9.02 -10.83 4.33
CA TYR A 112 7.93 -9.90 4.53
C TYR A 112 6.62 -10.68 4.63
N GLU A 113 5.86 -10.43 5.67
CA GLU A 113 4.54 -11.02 5.82
C GLU A 113 3.50 -10.25 4.99
N GLN A 114 2.41 -10.94 4.65
CA GLN A 114 1.29 -10.31 3.96
C GLN A 114 0.48 -9.44 4.92
N SER A 115 0.12 -8.25 4.46
CA SER A 115 -0.87 -7.40 5.13
C SER A 115 -2.26 -8.04 5.06
N GLY A 116 -3.04 -7.83 6.10
CA GLY A 116 -4.46 -8.16 6.13
C GLY A 116 -5.36 -6.98 5.71
N LEU A 117 -4.78 -5.86 5.27
CA LEU A 117 -5.52 -4.72 4.75
C LEU A 117 -6.22 -5.10 3.44
N LYS A 118 -7.42 -4.56 3.24
CA LYS A 118 -8.15 -4.75 2.00
C LYS A 118 -7.57 -3.85 0.92
N GLY A 119 -7.31 -4.45 -0.24
CA GLY A 119 -6.95 -3.74 -1.45
C GLY A 119 -8.03 -3.91 -2.51
N THR A 120 -7.90 -3.18 -3.61
CA THR A 120 -8.72 -3.38 -4.80
C THR A 120 -8.38 -4.67 -5.54
N SER A 121 -7.20 -5.26 -5.26
CA SER A 121 -6.82 -6.58 -5.74
C SER A 121 -7.13 -7.62 -4.67
N ASP A 122 -7.76 -8.71 -5.09
CA ASP A 122 -8.04 -9.89 -4.29
C ASP A 122 -6.75 -10.41 -3.64
N GLU A 123 -6.71 -10.63 -2.32
CA GLU A 123 -5.53 -11.13 -1.59
C GLU A 123 -4.94 -12.39 -2.25
N ALA A 124 -5.81 -13.28 -2.72
CA ALA A 124 -5.42 -14.48 -3.46
C ALA A 124 -4.71 -14.15 -4.78
N SER A 125 -5.07 -13.06 -5.46
CA SER A 125 -4.45 -12.66 -6.73
C SER A 125 -3.06 -12.09 -6.53
N LEU A 126 -2.79 -11.46 -5.39
CA LEU A 126 -1.50 -10.89 -5.04
C LEU A 126 -0.44 -11.98 -4.93
N PHE A 127 -0.69 -13.04 -4.16
CA PHE A 127 0.23 -14.16 -4.00
C PHE A 127 0.27 -15.10 -5.21
N THR A 128 -0.83 -15.23 -5.96
CA THR A 128 -0.84 -16.00 -7.21
C THR A 128 0.05 -15.33 -8.27
N LYS A 129 0.02 -14.02 -8.39
CA LYS A 129 0.94 -13.27 -9.26
C LYS A 129 2.40 -13.44 -8.81
N ILE A 130 2.66 -13.42 -7.51
CA ILE A 130 3.98 -13.68 -6.94
C ILE A 130 4.51 -15.06 -7.35
N LYS A 131 3.66 -16.09 -7.40
CA LYS A 131 4.04 -17.46 -7.76
C LYS A 131 4.67 -17.56 -9.15
N SER A 132 4.19 -16.81 -10.11
CA SER A 132 4.63 -16.84 -11.51
C SER A 132 5.89 -16.03 -11.80
N THR A 133 6.43 -15.30 -10.83
CA THR A 133 7.48 -14.29 -11.02
C THR A 133 8.77 -14.58 -10.27
N PHE A 134 9.13 -15.87 -10.08
CA PHE A 134 10.43 -16.25 -9.51
C PHE A 134 11.58 -15.67 -10.36
N ASP A 135 12.63 -15.20 -9.67
CA ASP A 135 13.85 -14.65 -10.25
C ASP A 135 13.65 -13.43 -11.17
N LYS A 136 12.52 -12.74 -11.05
CA LYS A 136 12.29 -11.48 -11.74
C LYS A 136 12.48 -10.31 -10.78
N ASP A 137 13.05 -9.25 -11.32
CA ASP A 137 13.05 -7.95 -10.66
C ASP A 137 11.62 -7.42 -10.53
N GLY A 138 11.34 -6.79 -9.42
CA GLY A 138 10.02 -6.26 -9.14
C GLY A 138 10.02 -5.29 -7.97
N TYR A 139 8.83 -4.93 -7.56
CA TYR A 139 8.61 -4.03 -6.45
C TYR A 139 7.60 -4.64 -5.47
N ILE A 140 7.88 -4.50 -4.19
CA ILE A 140 6.89 -4.70 -3.14
C ILE A 140 6.57 -3.36 -2.50
N TYR A 141 5.34 -3.22 -2.06
CA TYR A 141 4.86 -2.06 -1.32
C TYR A 141 4.42 -2.54 0.05
N VAL A 142 4.86 -1.85 1.08
CA VAL A 142 4.57 -2.22 2.45
C VAL A 142 3.77 -1.12 3.15
N ASP A 143 2.90 -1.54 4.05
CA ASP A 143 2.20 -0.61 4.94
C ASP A 143 3.12 -0.08 6.05
N ARG A 144 2.61 0.79 6.91
CA ARG A 144 3.36 1.35 8.04
C ARG A 144 3.83 0.30 9.04
N GLY A 145 3.17 -0.87 9.08
CA GLY A 145 3.57 -2.01 9.90
C GLY A 145 4.68 -2.85 9.26
N GLY A 146 5.05 -2.57 8.01
CA GLY A 146 6.04 -3.33 7.24
C GLY A 146 5.49 -4.60 6.59
N PHE A 147 4.16 -4.75 6.52
CA PHE A 147 3.51 -5.87 5.83
C PHE A 147 3.28 -5.56 4.37
N VAL A 148 3.47 -6.54 3.49
CA VAL A 148 3.28 -6.36 2.04
C VAL A 148 1.80 -6.21 1.72
N VAL A 149 1.45 -5.09 1.09
CA VAL A 149 0.09 -4.74 0.65
C VAL A 149 -0.09 -4.88 -0.86
N TYR A 150 0.99 -4.74 -1.64
CA TYR A 150 0.94 -4.81 -3.09
C TYR A 150 2.28 -5.23 -3.68
N THR A 151 2.26 -5.85 -4.85
CA THR A 151 3.47 -6.21 -5.61
C THR A 151 3.30 -5.85 -7.07
N SER A 152 4.35 -5.37 -7.71
CA SER A 152 4.38 -5.06 -9.14
C SER A 152 5.60 -5.70 -9.79
N TRP A 153 5.35 -6.56 -10.77
CA TRP A 153 6.38 -7.27 -11.54
C TRP A 153 6.47 -6.78 -12.98
N ASP A 154 5.49 -5.98 -13.42
CA ASP A 154 5.35 -5.53 -14.81
C ASP A 154 5.98 -4.15 -15.07
N LYS A 155 6.31 -3.39 -14.03
CA LYS A 155 7.16 -2.21 -14.20
C LYS A 155 8.57 -2.72 -14.47
N ALA A 156 8.97 -2.78 -15.74
CA ALA A 156 10.37 -2.76 -16.06
C ALA A 156 10.97 -1.59 -15.29
N ALA A 157 11.95 -1.89 -14.41
CA ALA A 157 12.73 -0.83 -13.80
C ALA A 157 13.09 0.15 -14.92
N ALA A 158 12.81 1.42 -14.73
CA ALA A 158 13.22 2.43 -15.70
C ALA A 158 14.73 2.27 -15.81
N THR A 159 15.17 1.51 -16.81
CA THR A 159 16.58 1.31 -17.09
C THR A 159 17.02 2.65 -17.64
N TYR A 160 17.58 3.49 -16.78
CA TYR A 160 18.33 4.65 -17.24
C TYR A 160 19.55 4.10 -17.97
N ALA A 161 19.40 3.84 -19.26
CA ALA A 161 20.52 3.60 -20.13
C ALA A 161 21.25 4.94 -20.28
N MET A 162 22.31 5.12 -19.53
CA MET A 162 23.25 6.17 -19.82
C MET A 162 23.96 5.76 -21.14
N VAL A 163 23.55 6.35 -22.25
CA VAL A 163 24.26 6.20 -23.52
C VAL A 163 25.60 6.91 -23.34
N ILE A 164 26.63 6.13 -23.06
CA ILE A 164 28.01 6.61 -23.21
C ILE A 164 28.28 6.58 -24.71
N ASP A 165 28.41 7.77 -25.29
CA ASP A 165 28.72 7.98 -26.70
C ASP A 165 30.03 7.25 -27.02
N ALA A 166 29.97 6.24 -27.89
CA ALA A 166 31.15 5.53 -28.34
C ALA A 166 31.69 6.28 -29.59
N TYR A 167 32.76 7.00 -29.43
CA TYR A 167 33.48 7.56 -30.55
C TYR A 167 34.13 6.44 -31.33
N SER A 168 33.84 6.39 -32.62
CA SER A 168 34.61 5.62 -33.63
C SER A 168 35.77 6.43 -34.13
#